data_a603e8ab19f620d385ec40e592f48401
#
_entry.id   a603e8ab19f620d385ec40e592f48401
#
_cell.length_a   1.000
_cell.length_b   1.000
_cell.length_c   1.000
_cell.angle_alpha   90.00
_cell.angle_beta   90.00
_cell.angle_gamma   90.00
#
_symmetry.space_group_name_H-M   'P 1'
#
loop_
_entity.id
_entity.type
_entity.pdbx_description
1 polymer ?
#
loop_
_entity_poly.entity_id
_entity_poly.type
_entity_poly.pdbx_seq_one_letter_code
_entity_poly.pdbx_strand_id
1 'polypeptide(L)'
;MKIKAEDFRVREGDTVNLKKWPTRIKPVYKSSRDYSKSIQAQVEELSELQRLLYASDHYSVLLIFQAMDAAGKDGAIQHVMSGVNPQGCQVFSFKHPSATELEHDFLWRTTQSLPERGRIGIFNRSYYEEVLIVRVHPEILRSQGLPDELLDEKTIWPERYRSIVDLENHLHRNGTRIIKFFLHLSEEEQRKRFLDRIDEPEKNWKFSMADIEERKFWKQYMQAYEACLSATSTEVAPWYVVPADDKKNARLIVSRIILETFKSLDMHYPETDAQRELELQAIREQLMKAAPR
;
A
#
# COMPACT_ATOMS: atom_id res chain seq x y z
N MET A 1 9.80 -8.26 20.89
CA MET A 1 10.86 -7.68 20.03
C MET A 1 10.33 -6.35 19.50
N LYS A 2 11.15 -5.30 19.49
CA LYS A 2 10.69 -4.00 18.96
C LYS A 2 10.79 -4.05 17.43
N ILE A 3 9.68 -3.86 16.73
CA ILE A 3 9.65 -3.76 15.26
C ILE A 3 10.34 -2.45 14.86
N LYS A 4 11.28 -2.52 13.93
CA LYS A 4 11.88 -1.36 13.27
C LYS A 4 11.53 -1.42 11.78
N ALA A 5 10.99 -0.36 11.22
CA ALA A 5 10.64 -0.31 9.79
C ALA A 5 11.86 -0.61 8.90
N GLU A 6 13.02 -0.13 9.29
CA GLU A 6 14.27 -0.31 8.55
C GLU A 6 14.68 -1.78 8.33
N ASP A 7 14.26 -2.70 9.21
CA ASP A 7 14.55 -4.14 9.09
C ASP A 7 13.85 -4.78 7.86
N PHE A 8 12.84 -4.12 7.30
CA PHE A 8 12.02 -4.59 6.17
C PHE A 8 12.21 -3.73 4.91
N ARG A 9 12.96 -2.64 5.01
CA ARG A 9 13.16 -1.68 3.92
C ARG A 9 14.17 -2.18 2.90
N VAL A 10 13.81 -2.10 1.62
CA VAL A 10 14.74 -2.23 0.49
C VAL A 10 15.37 -0.86 0.26
N ARG A 11 16.69 -0.77 0.37
CA ARG A 11 17.43 0.48 0.14
C ARG A 11 17.56 0.76 -1.35
N GLU A 12 17.65 2.02 -1.69
CA GLU A 12 17.92 2.44 -3.06
C GLU A 12 19.27 1.87 -3.53
N GLY A 13 19.27 1.28 -4.73
CA GLY A 13 20.44 0.64 -5.30
C GLY A 13 20.69 -0.82 -4.86
N ASP A 14 19.91 -1.35 -3.90
CA ASP A 14 20.03 -2.73 -3.49
C ASP A 14 19.58 -3.69 -4.61
N THR A 15 20.34 -4.76 -4.82
CA THR A 15 19.87 -5.91 -5.62
C THR A 15 19.14 -6.88 -4.71
N VAL A 16 17.83 -6.95 -4.88
CA VAL A 16 16.95 -7.82 -4.07
C VAL A 16 17.09 -9.27 -4.51
N ASN A 17 17.29 -10.15 -3.54
CA ASN A 17 17.18 -11.60 -3.68
C ASN A 17 16.20 -12.10 -2.62
N LEU A 18 14.97 -12.43 -3.03
CA LEU A 18 13.88 -12.80 -2.12
C LEU A 18 14.16 -14.06 -1.30
N LYS A 19 15.08 -14.91 -1.73
CA LYS A 19 15.52 -16.06 -0.92
C LYS A 19 16.24 -15.65 0.36
N LYS A 20 16.78 -14.42 0.43
CA LYS A 20 17.41 -13.84 1.63
C LYS A 20 16.43 -13.10 2.53
N TRP A 21 15.21 -12.85 2.06
CA TRP A 21 14.15 -12.18 2.82
C TRP A 21 13.21 -13.24 3.39
N PRO A 22 13.00 -13.31 4.71
CA PRO A 22 12.15 -14.32 5.29
C PRO A 22 10.69 -14.10 4.95
N THR A 23 9.95 -15.18 4.68
CA THR A 23 8.48 -15.16 4.61
C THR A 23 7.82 -15.29 5.98
N ARG A 24 8.60 -15.78 6.97
CA ARG A 24 8.18 -15.99 8.36
C ARG A 24 9.27 -15.53 9.32
N ILE A 25 8.90 -14.79 10.35
CA ILE A 25 9.77 -14.44 11.47
C ILE A 25 9.15 -14.90 12.78
N LYS A 26 9.93 -14.88 13.86
CA LYS A 26 9.40 -15.14 15.21
C LYS A 26 8.28 -14.14 15.52
N PRO A 27 7.18 -14.57 16.18
CA PRO A 27 6.11 -13.68 16.57
C PRO A 27 6.64 -12.45 17.33
N VAL A 28 6.22 -11.26 16.88
CA VAL A 28 6.56 -9.99 17.55
C VAL A 28 5.61 -9.69 18.73
N TYR A 29 4.66 -10.58 18.97
CA TYR A 29 3.69 -10.57 20.06
C TYR A 29 3.84 -11.85 20.91
N LYS A 30 3.48 -11.79 22.20
CA LYS A 30 3.62 -12.91 23.14
C LYS A 30 2.39 -13.84 23.18
N SER A 31 1.22 -13.31 22.89
CA SER A 31 -0.06 -14.01 22.93
C SER A 31 -1.09 -13.33 22.03
N SER A 32 -2.24 -13.98 21.76
CA SER A 32 -3.35 -13.37 21.02
C SER A 32 -3.88 -12.10 21.72
N ARG A 33 -3.88 -12.06 23.04
CA ARG A 33 -4.27 -10.87 23.81
C ARG A 33 -3.25 -9.73 23.64
N ASP A 34 -1.97 -10.05 23.65
CA ASP A 34 -0.88 -9.08 23.41
C ASP A 34 -0.95 -8.51 21.99
N TYR A 35 -1.19 -9.38 21.00
CA TYR A 35 -1.46 -8.95 19.61
C TYR A 35 -2.64 -7.97 19.53
N SER A 36 -3.80 -8.33 20.11
CA SER A 36 -5.00 -7.48 20.06
C SER A 36 -4.76 -6.12 20.70
N LYS A 37 -4.07 -6.10 21.85
CA LYS A 37 -3.69 -4.85 22.51
C LYS A 37 -2.75 -4.00 21.67
N SER A 38 -1.74 -4.65 21.05
CA SER A 38 -0.74 -3.95 20.24
C SER A 38 -1.33 -3.36 18.96
N ILE A 39 -2.15 -4.12 18.25
CA ILE A 39 -2.77 -3.63 17.00
C ILE A 39 -3.78 -2.52 17.30
N GLN A 40 -4.55 -2.64 18.38
CA GLN A 40 -5.50 -1.61 18.79
C GLN A 40 -4.80 -0.29 19.11
N ALA A 41 -3.72 -0.33 19.90
CA ALA A 41 -2.94 0.87 20.22
C ALA A 41 -2.35 1.52 18.97
N GLN A 42 -1.87 0.74 18.00
CA GLN A 42 -1.36 1.27 16.75
C GLN A 42 -2.47 1.88 15.88
N VAL A 43 -3.66 1.29 15.87
CA VAL A 43 -4.83 1.83 15.15
C VAL A 43 -5.31 3.14 15.76
N GLU A 44 -5.36 3.23 17.09
CA GLU A 44 -5.71 4.46 17.80
C GLU A 44 -4.72 5.59 17.47
N GLU A 45 -3.42 5.29 17.53
CA GLU A 45 -2.37 6.25 17.19
C GLU A 45 -2.45 6.69 15.72
N LEU A 46 -2.71 5.76 14.79
CA LEU A 46 -2.90 6.07 13.38
C LEU A 46 -4.13 6.96 13.15
N SER A 47 -5.21 6.72 13.88
CA SER A 47 -6.42 7.55 13.83
C SER A 47 -6.15 9.00 14.27
N GLU A 48 -5.29 9.20 15.27
CA GLU A 48 -4.87 10.55 15.70
C GLU A 48 -4.02 11.24 14.65
N LEU A 49 -3.03 10.53 14.10
CA LEU A 49 -2.17 11.06 13.05
C LEU A 49 -2.94 11.34 11.75
N GLN A 50 -3.95 10.54 11.43
CA GLN A 50 -4.82 10.80 10.27
C GLN A 50 -5.66 12.06 10.45
N ARG A 51 -6.19 12.32 11.66
CA ARG A 51 -6.88 13.58 11.94
C ARG A 51 -5.97 14.79 11.79
N LEU A 52 -4.72 14.65 12.22
CA LEU A 52 -3.70 15.68 12.05
C LEU A 52 -3.34 15.89 10.58
N LEU A 53 -3.16 14.81 9.80
CA LEU A 53 -2.96 14.87 8.35
C LEU A 53 -4.08 15.62 7.66
N TYR A 54 -5.33 15.27 7.99
CA TYR A 54 -6.52 15.89 7.43
C TYR A 54 -6.62 17.40 7.77
N ALA A 55 -6.31 17.77 9.00
CA ALA A 55 -6.37 19.17 9.46
C ALA A 55 -5.24 20.02 8.87
N SER A 56 -4.02 19.47 8.74
CA SER A 56 -2.87 20.19 8.20
C SER A 56 -2.96 20.43 6.69
N ASP A 57 -3.60 19.52 5.95
CA ASP A 57 -3.88 19.59 4.50
C ASP A 57 -2.68 19.93 3.60
N HIS A 58 -1.47 19.58 4.02
CA HIS A 58 -0.23 19.82 3.26
C HIS A 58 0.28 18.57 2.56
N TYR A 59 0.16 17.42 3.20
CA TYR A 59 0.62 16.13 2.69
C TYR A 59 -0.55 15.25 2.27
N SER A 60 -0.31 14.38 1.31
CA SER A 60 -1.10 13.16 1.11
C SER A 60 -0.22 11.93 1.34
N VAL A 61 -0.84 10.80 1.68
CA VAL A 61 -0.13 9.53 1.85
C VAL A 61 -0.71 8.49 0.91
N LEU A 62 0.15 7.84 0.13
CA LEU A 62 -0.23 6.73 -0.76
C LEU A 62 0.39 5.43 -0.25
N LEU A 63 -0.46 4.48 0.13
CA LEU A 63 -0.07 3.13 0.55
C LEU A 63 -0.31 2.17 -0.61
N ILE A 64 0.74 1.50 -1.08
CA ILE A 64 0.67 0.52 -2.18
C ILE A 64 0.90 -0.87 -1.63
N PHE A 65 -0.04 -1.79 -1.90
CA PHE A 65 0.05 -3.18 -1.47
C PHE A 65 0.16 -4.10 -2.68
N GLN A 66 1.28 -4.80 -2.77
CA GLN A 66 1.53 -5.84 -3.76
C GLN A 66 1.85 -7.18 -3.10
N ALA A 67 1.37 -8.25 -3.68
CA ALA A 67 1.64 -9.61 -3.21
C ALA A 67 1.06 -10.64 -4.17
N MET A 68 1.55 -11.88 -4.05
CA MET A 68 0.90 -13.05 -4.61
C MET A 68 -0.52 -13.24 -4.04
N ASP A 69 -1.35 -14.01 -4.74
CA ASP A 69 -2.69 -14.31 -4.26
C ASP A 69 -2.66 -15.04 -2.92
N ALA A 70 -3.70 -14.85 -2.13
CA ALA A 70 -3.83 -15.32 -0.75
C ALA A 70 -2.81 -14.77 0.26
N ALA A 71 -1.91 -13.84 -0.10
CA ALA A 71 -0.96 -13.24 0.85
C ALA A 71 -1.65 -12.44 1.98
N GLY A 72 -2.89 -11.99 1.77
CA GLY A 72 -3.68 -11.33 2.81
C GLY A 72 -3.70 -9.82 2.72
N LYS A 73 -3.54 -9.25 1.50
CA LYS A 73 -3.63 -7.80 1.24
C LYS A 73 -4.89 -7.17 1.86
N ASP A 74 -6.07 -7.67 1.49
CA ASP A 74 -7.36 -7.15 1.99
C ASP A 74 -7.43 -7.15 3.52
N GLY A 75 -7.00 -8.27 4.13
CA GLY A 75 -7.01 -8.40 5.58
C GLY A 75 -5.98 -7.50 6.28
N ALA A 76 -4.84 -7.20 5.66
CA ALA A 76 -3.87 -6.25 6.19
C ALA A 76 -4.46 -4.83 6.14
N ILE A 77 -4.97 -4.41 4.99
CA ILE A 77 -5.62 -3.10 4.81
C ILE A 77 -6.76 -2.93 5.82
N GLN A 78 -7.70 -3.89 5.87
CA GLN A 78 -8.85 -3.85 6.78
C GLN A 78 -8.45 -3.67 8.25
N HIS A 79 -7.46 -4.45 8.73
CA HIS A 79 -7.08 -4.41 10.14
C HIS A 79 -6.26 -3.17 10.52
N VAL A 80 -5.40 -2.71 9.61
CA VAL A 80 -4.57 -1.52 9.86
C VAL A 80 -5.41 -0.25 9.82
N MET A 81 -6.41 -0.22 8.93
CA MET A 81 -7.26 0.95 8.73
C MET A 81 -8.56 0.93 9.52
N SER A 82 -8.77 -0.05 10.41
CA SER A 82 -10.07 -0.27 11.08
C SER A 82 -10.53 0.89 11.97
N GLY A 83 -9.63 1.73 12.47
CA GLY A 83 -9.96 2.90 13.29
C GLY A 83 -9.79 4.24 12.59
N VAL A 84 -9.45 4.24 11.30
CA VAL A 84 -9.23 5.46 10.52
C VAL A 84 -10.57 6.01 10.04
N ASN A 85 -10.75 7.34 10.13
CA ASN A 85 -11.95 7.97 9.61
C ASN A 85 -12.09 7.74 8.10
N PRO A 86 -13.18 7.09 7.63
CA PRO A 86 -13.36 6.78 6.21
C PRO A 86 -13.41 8.02 5.30
N GLN A 87 -13.76 9.20 5.81
CA GLN A 87 -13.72 10.44 5.04
C GLN A 87 -12.30 10.86 4.65
N GLY A 88 -11.30 10.44 5.40
CA GLY A 88 -9.89 10.74 5.15
C GLY A 88 -9.11 9.61 4.47
N CYS A 89 -9.80 8.55 3.99
CA CYS A 89 -9.17 7.37 3.45
C CYS A 89 -9.96 6.83 2.25
N GLN A 90 -9.26 6.52 1.15
CA GLN A 90 -9.86 5.93 -0.04
C GLN A 90 -9.10 4.67 -0.43
N VAL A 91 -9.83 3.57 -0.71
CA VAL A 91 -9.25 2.28 -1.11
C VAL A 91 -9.65 1.98 -2.54
N PHE A 92 -8.66 1.79 -3.39
CA PHE A 92 -8.84 1.38 -4.79
C PHE A 92 -8.25 0.00 -5.00
N SER A 93 -9.03 -0.89 -5.62
CA SER A 93 -8.61 -2.25 -5.98
C SER A 93 -8.51 -2.34 -7.49
N PHE A 94 -7.29 -2.33 -8.02
CA PHE A 94 -7.05 -2.41 -9.46
C PHE A 94 -7.11 -3.87 -9.92
N LYS A 95 -8.11 -4.16 -10.74
CA LYS A 95 -8.31 -5.45 -11.41
C LYS A 95 -7.79 -5.37 -12.85
N HIS A 96 -8.16 -6.35 -13.66
CA HIS A 96 -7.87 -6.32 -15.10
C HIS A 96 -8.35 -4.98 -15.70
N PRO A 97 -7.55 -4.30 -16.54
CA PRO A 97 -7.95 -3.05 -17.16
C PRO A 97 -9.21 -3.21 -18.03
N SER A 98 -10.06 -2.20 -18.03
CA SER A 98 -11.17 -2.06 -18.96
C SER A 98 -10.66 -1.68 -20.37
N ALA A 99 -11.51 -1.78 -21.38
CA ALA A 99 -11.17 -1.35 -22.74
C ALA A 99 -10.75 0.14 -22.78
N THR A 100 -11.45 1.02 -22.04
CA THR A 100 -11.09 2.43 -21.95
C THR A 100 -9.72 2.65 -21.29
N GLU A 101 -9.38 1.89 -20.26
CA GLU A 101 -8.08 1.99 -19.59
C GLU A 101 -6.94 1.52 -20.49
N LEU A 102 -7.18 0.53 -21.39
CA LEU A 102 -6.19 0.04 -22.36
C LEU A 102 -5.91 1.02 -23.51
N GLU A 103 -6.81 1.98 -23.79
CA GLU A 103 -6.58 3.05 -24.77
C GLU A 103 -5.67 4.18 -24.25
N HIS A 104 -5.26 4.11 -22.98
CA HIS A 104 -4.38 5.08 -22.34
C HIS A 104 -3.06 4.42 -21.91
N ASP A 105 -2.09 5.26 -21.54
CA ASP A 105 -0.84 4.75 -20.97
C ASP A 105 -1.09 3.99 -19.65
N PHE A 106 -0.18 3.11 -19.29
CA PHE A 106 -0.36 2.19 -18.15
C PHE A 106 -0.47 2.88 -16.78
N LEU A 107 -0.09 4.14 -16.64
CA LEU A 107 -0.20 4.92 -15.40
C LEU A 107 -1.55 5.62 -15.28
N TRP A 108 -2.23 5.86 -16.40
CA TRP A 108 -3.42 6.71 -16.46
C TRP A 108 -4.50 6.32 -15.44
N ARG A 109 -4.91 5.06 -15.39
CA ARG A 109 -5.99 4.60 -14.49
C ARG A 109 -5.67 4.80 -13.02
N THR A 110 -4.41 4.68 -12.63
CA THR A 110 -3.98 4.85 -11.24
C THR A 110 -3.79 6.31 -10.88
N THR A 111 -3.40 7.17 -11.82
CA THR A 111 -3.29 8.61 -11.60
C THR A 111 -4.64 9.28 -11.33
N GLN A 112 -5.74 8.75 -11.88
CA GLN A 112 -7.11 9.21 -11.58
C GLN A 112 -7.54 8.92 -10.13
N SER A 113 -6.81 8.06 -9.42
CA SER A 113 -7.14 7.60 -8.07
C SER A 113 -6.13 8.08 -7.01
N LEU A 114 -5.24 8.99 -7.37
CA LEU A 114 -4.25 9.54 -6.43
C LEU A 114 -4.94 10.32 -5.30
N PRO A 115 -4.42 10.23 -4.07
CA PRO A 115 -5.04 10.91 -2.93
C PRO A 115 -4.88 12.43 -2.99
N GLU A 116 -5.94 13.12 -2.62
CA GLU A 116 -5.92 14.55 -2.33
C GLU A 116 -5.06 14.85 -1.09
N ARG A 117 -4.61 16.11 -0.91
CA ARG A 117 -3.97 16.53 0.33
C ARG A 117 -4.89 16.28 1.53
N GLY A 118 -4.31 16.02 2.69
CA GLY A 118 -5.03 15.65 3.89
C GLY A 118 -5.58 14.22 3.91
N ARG A 119 -5.36 13.43 2.83
CA ARG A 119 -5.97 12.10 2.69
C ARG A 119 -4.96 10.98 2.54
N ILE A 120 -5.44 9.77 2.85
CA ILE A 120 -4.73 8.50 2.65
C ILE A 120 -5.36 7.79 1.46
N GLY A 121 -4.59 7.59 0.38
CA GLY A 121 -4.94 6.68 -0.70
C GLY A 121 -4.35 5.30 -0.44
N ILE A 122 -5.12 4.25 -0.70
CA ILE A 122 -4.67 2.87 -0.56
C ILE A 122 -4.90 2.15 -1.87
N PHE A 123 -3.83 1.70 -2.49
CA PHE A 123 -3.85 0.91 -3.70
C PHE A 123 -3.69 -0.57 -3.36
N ASN A 124 -4.76 -1.33 -3.46
CA ASN A 124 -4.73 -2.79 -3.44
C ASN A 124 -4.48 -3.29 -4.86
N ARG A 125 -3.23 -3.67 -5.16
CA ARG A 125 -2.60 -3.67 -6.48
C ARG A 125 -2.47 -2.23 -7.01
N SER A 126 -1.69 -2.02 -8.06
CA SER A 126 -1.40 -0.68 -8.56
C SER A 126 -0.84 -0.72 -9.98
N TYR A 127 -0.23 0.36 -10.43
CA TYR A 127 0.56 0.40 -11.67
C TYR A 127 1.74 -0.60 -11.67
N TYR A 128 2.09 -1.18 -10.54
CA TYR A 128 3.10 -2.23 -10.47
C TYR A 128 2.65 -3.55 -11.13
N GLU A 129 1.35 -3.79 -11.31
CA GLU A 129 0.86 -4.92 -12.10
C GLU A 129 1.48 -4.93 -13.51
N GLU A 130 1.77 -3.74 -14.06
CA GLU A 130 2.33 -3.54 -15.39
C GLU A 130 3.79 -3.99 -15.56
N VAL A 131 4.47 -4.28 -14.46
CA VAL A 131 5.84 -4.83 -14.40
C VAL A 131 5.90 -6.15 -13.63
N LEU A 132 4.74 -6.64 -13.18
CA LEU A 132 4.57 -7.92 -12.47
C LEU A 132 3.81 -8.91 -13.37
N ILE A 133 2.47 -8.91 -13.35
CA ILE A 133 1.67 -9.83 -14.15
C ILE A 133 1.91 -9.66 -15.66
N VAL A 134 2.00 -8.43 -16.15
CA VAL A 134 2.26 -8.16 -17.58
C VAL A 134 3.62 -8.71 -18.01
N ARG A 135 4.60 -8.75 -17.11
CA ARG A 135 5.91 -9.35 -17.40
C ARG A 135 5.88 -10.87 -17.37
N VAL A 136 5.02 -11.47 -16.58
CA VAL A 136 4.84 -12.93 -16.51
C VAL A 136 4.01 -13.45 -17.69
N HIS A 137 3.08 -12.62 -18.19
CA HIS A 137 2.15 -12.91 -19.27
C HIS A 137 2.34 -11.96 -20.47
N PRO A 138 3.28 -12.26 -21.40
CA PRO A 138 3.61 -11.38 -22.52
C PRO A 138 2.44 -11.08 -23.46
N GLU A 139 1.42 -11.94 -23.51
CA GLU A 139 0.19 -11.72 -24.26
C GLU A 139 -0.59 -10.49 -23.75
N ILE A 140 -0.51 -10.18 -22.46
CA ILE A 140 -1.14 -8.97 -21.89
C ILE A 140 -0.42 -7.72 -22.41
N LEU A 141 0.91 -7.74 -22.46
CA LEU A 141 1.70 -6.65 -23.00
C LEU A 141 1.30 -6.34 -24.46
N ARG A 142 1.17 -7.37 -25.29
CA ARG A 142 0.79 -7.23 -26.71
C ARG A 142 -0.62 -6.67 -26.87
N SER A 143 -1.53 -6.96 -25.93
CA SER A 143 -2.92 -6.45 -25.96
C SER A 143 -3.05 -4.98 -25.58
N GLN A 144 -1.98 -4.32 -25.13
CA GLN A 144 -2.00 -2.90 -24.74
C GLN A 144 -1.88 -1.92 -25.92
N GLY A 145 -1.74 -2.42 -27.16
CA GLY A 145 -1.75 -1.58 -28.36
C GLY A 145 -0.52 -0.69 -28.54
N LEU A 146 0.60 -1.01 -27.89
CA LEU A 146 1.84 -0.27 -28.05
C LEU A 146 2.41 -0.47 -29.47
N PRO A 147 3.10 0.55 -30.04
CA PRO A 147 3.87 0.39 -31.27
C PRO A 147 4.90 -0.74 -31.17
N ASP A 148 5.08 -1.49 -32.24
CA ASP A 148 5.96 -2.69 -32.25
C ASP A 148 7.40 -2.37 -31.82
N GLU A 149 7.91 -1.19 -32.19
CA GLU A 149 9.25 -0.74 -31.81
C GLU A 149 9.45 -0.56 -30.30
N LEU A 150 8.37 -0.45 -29.51
CA LEU A 150 8.39 -0.33 -28.06
C LEU A 150 8.20 -1.67 -27.33
N LEU A 151 7.98 -2.76 -28.06
CA LEU A 151 7.73 -4.09 -27.47
C LEU A 151 8.99 -4.93 -27.25
N ASP A 152 10.20 -4.35 -27.42
CA ASP A 152 11.44 -5.07 -27.13
C ASP A 152 11.59 -5.34 -25.61
N GLU A 153 11.56 -6.61 -25.22
CA GLU A 153 11.67 -7.05 -23.84
C GLU A 153 12.96 -6.60 -23.12
N LYS A 154 14.02 -6.25 -23.88
CA LYS A 154 15.27 -5.73 -23.28
C LYS A 154 15.14 -4.30 -22.80
N THR A 155 14.28 -3.52 -23.40
CA THR A 155 14.14 -2.08 -23.14
C THR A 155 12.85 -1.76 -22.40
N ILE A 156 11.75 -2.45 -22.67
CA ILE A 156 10.44 -2.08 -22.12
C ILE A 156 10.37 -2.12 -20.58
N TRP A 157 11.00 -3.13 -19.95
CA TRP A 157 10.96 -3.22 -18.46
C TRP A 157 11.76 -2.12 -17.78
N PRO A 158 13.03 -1.83 -18.18
CA PRO A 158 13.75 -0.67 -17.68
C PRO A 158 13.01 0.65 -17.89
N GLU A 159 12.39 0.87 -19.05
CA GLU A 159 11.63 2.09 -19.33
C GLU A 159 10.36 2.20 -18.46
N ARG A 160 9.64 1.10 -18.23
CA ARG A 160 8.50 1.10 -17.30
C ARG A 160 8.92 1.39 -15.86
N TYR A 161 10.02 0.81 -15.40
CA TYR A 161 10.56 1.12 -14.07
C TYR A 161 10.92 2.60 -13.95
N ARG A 162 11.56 3.18 -14.99
CA ARG A 162 11.87 4.60 -15.03
C ARG A 162 10.60 5.45 -14.94
N SER A 163 9.59 5.17 -15.77
CA SER A 163 8.32 5.90 -15.75
C SER A 163 7.64 5.86 -14.38
N ILE A 164 7.66 4.71 -13.70
CA ILE A 164 7.12 4.56 -12.35
C ILE A 164 7.92 5.42 -11.35
N VAL A 165 9.24 5.33 -11.36
CA VAL A 165 10.11 6.10 -10.46
C VAL A 165 9.96 7.61 -10.71
N ASP A 166 9.84 8.02 -11.95
CA ASP A 166 9.62 9.44 -12.32
C ASP A 166 8.28 9.96 -11.78
N LEU A 167 7.19 9.16 -11.91
CA LEU A 167 5.91 9.48 -11.30
C LEU A 167 6.01 9.60 -9.78
N GLU A 168 6.62 8.63 -9.10
CA GLU A 168 6.77 8.63 -7.65
C GLU A 168 7.60 9.82 -7.16
N ASN A 169 8.68 10.15 -7.86
CA ASN A 169 9.48 11.35 -7.60
C ASN A 169 8.69 12.64 -7.81
N HIS A 170 7.87 12.70 -8.87
CA HIS A 170 6.98 13.83 -9.11
C HIS A 170 5.99 14.01 -7.97
N LEU A 171 5.31 12.95 -7.56
CA LEU A 171 4.35 12.94 -6.45
C LEU A 171 5.01 13.36 -5.13
N HIS A 172 6.21 12.85 -4.84
CA HIS A 172 6.95 13.21 -3.63
C HIS A 172 7.25 14.71 -3.57
N ARG A 173 7.74 15.29 -4.69
CA ARG A 173 8.02 16.74 -4.78
C ARG A 173 6.76 17.60 -4.62
N ASN A 174 5.58 17.02 -4.85
CA ASN A 174 4.27 17.67 -4.69
C ASN A 174 3.55 17.32 -3.37
N GLY A 175 4.26 16.73 -2.39
CA GLY A 175 3.74 16.53 -1.03
C GLY A 175 3.12 15.17 -0.79
N THR A 176 3.08 14.24 -1.77
CA THR A 176 2.61 12.88 -1.56
C THR A 176 3.73 12.01 -0.99
N ARG A 177 3.47 11.33 0.12
CA ARG A 177 4.37 10.33 0.71
C ARG A 177 3.92 8.94 0.33
N ILE A 178 4.82 8.18 -0.30
CA ILE A 178 4.53 6.87 -0.87
C ILE A 178 5.20 5.79 -0.03
N ILE A 179 4.43 4.79 0.39
CA ILE A 179 4.91 3.63 1.12
C ILE A 179 4.48 2.39 0.35
N LYS A 180 5.42 1.54 -0.03
CA LYS A 180 5.14 0.37 -0.85
C LYS A 180 5.40 -0.91 -0.05
N PHE A 181 4.40 -1.79 0.00
CA PHE A 181 4.45 -3.06 0.71
C PHE A 181 4.43 -4.22 -0.27
N PHE A 182 5.44 -5.07 -0.20
CA PHE A 182 5.42 -6.41 -0.76
C PHE A 182 5.17 -7.42 0.37
N LEU A 183 3.97 -8.03 0.40
CA LEU A 183 3.65 -9.07 1.36
C LEU A 183 4.27 -10.38 0.88
N HIS A 184 5.44 -10.70 1.42
CA HIS A 184 6.24 -11.85 1.01
C HIS A 184 5.72 -13.13 1.67
N LEU A 185 4.99 -13.91 0.88
CA LEU A 185 4.36 -15.17 1.25
C LEU A 185 5.19 -16.34 0.72
N SER A 186 5.27 -17.44 1.47
CA SER A 186 5.84 -18.68 0.96
C SER A 186 4.83 -19.42 0.07
N GLU A 187 5.36 -20.19 -0.89
CA GLU A 187 4.55 -21.02 -1.76
C GLU A 187 3.74 -22.07 -0.98
N GLU A 188 4.31 -22.61 0.09
CA GLU A 188 3.65 -23.57 0.97
C GLU A 188 2.51 -22.93 1.77
N GLU A 189 2.70 -21.74 2.33
CA GLU A 189 1.64 -21.03 3.04
C GLU A 189 0.53 -20.60 2.09
N GLN A 190 0.83 -20.24 0.83
CA GLN A 190 -0.19 -19.98 -0.18
C GLN A 190 -1.05 -21.21 -0.43
N ARG A 191 -0.42 -22.38 -0.64
CA ARG A 191 -1.12 -23.65 -0.83
C ARG A 191 -2.08 -23.93 0.33
N LYS A 192 -1.59 -23.77 1.56
CA LYS A 192 -2.43 -23.95 2.75
C LYS A 192 -3.62 -23.01 2.77
N ARG A 193 -3.41 -21.73 2.46
CA ARG A 193 -4.50 -20.74 2.43
C ARG A 193 -5.51 -20.97 1.32
N PHE A 194 -5.09 -21.57 0.21
CA PHE A 194 -6.02 -22.00 -0.83
C PHE A 194 -6.88 -23.17 -0.37
N LEU A 195 -6.30 -24.15 0.33
CA LEU A 195 -7.08 -25.25 0.93
C LEU A 195 -8.07 -24.71 1.98
N ASP A 196 -7.63 -23.83 2.87
CA ASP A 196 -8.50 -23.17 3.85
C ASP A 196 -9.69 -22.46 3.18
N ARG A 197 -9.49 -21.85 1.97
CA ARG A 197 -10.59 -21.21 1.21
C ARG A 197 -11.59 -22.22 0.63
N ILE A 198 -11.11 -23.40 0.24
CA ILE A 198 -11.98 -24.48 -0.28
C ILE A 198 -12.81 -25.06 0.86
N ASP A 199 -12.19 -25.27 2.02
CA ASP A 199 -12.83 -25.89 3.18
C ASP A 199 -13.79 -24.96 3.93
N GLU A 200 -13.66 -23.62 3.75
CA GLU A 200 -14.53 -22.62 4.37
C GLU A 200 -15.60 -22.11 3.38
N PRO A 201 -16.89 -22.53 3.48
CA PRO A 201 -17.95 -22.17 2.53
C PRO A 201 -18.10 -20.65 2.30
N GLU A 202 -17.88 -19.85 3.33
CA GLU A 202 -17.96 -18.39 3.27
C GLU A 202 -16.87 -17.76 2.39
N LYS A 203 -15.81 -18.50 2.05
CA LYS A 203 -14.66 -18.04 1.27
C LYS A 203 -14.59 -18.64 -0.13
N ASN A 204 -15.41 -19.65 -0.45
CA ASN A 204 -15.35 -20.38 -1.72
C ASN A 204 -15.53 -19.46 -2.93
N TRP A 205 -16.36 -18.44 -2.81
CA TRP A 205 -16.61 -17.47 -3.88
C TRP A 205 -15.38 -16.67 -4.30
N LYS A 206 -14.30 -16.65 -3.47
CA LYS A 206 -13.04 -15.96 -3.74
C LYS A 206 -12.03 -16.82 -4.48
N PHE A 207 -12.34 -18.07 -4.74
CA PHE A 207 -11.39 -19.03 -5.30
C PHE A 207 -11.81 -19.47 -6.70
N SER A 208 -10.86 -19.49 -7.63
CA SER A 208 -11.08 -19.92 -9.00
C SER A 208 -9.96 -20.83 -9.50
N MET A 209 -10.21 -21.55 -10.61
CA MET A 209 -9.16 -22.33 -11.27
C MET A 209 -8.01 -21.45 -11.76
N ALA A 210 -8.27 -20.19 -12.08
CA ALA A 210 -7.24 -19.24 -12.47
C ALA A 210 -6.17 -19.04 -11.38
N ASP A 211 -6.56 -19.06 -10.08
CA ASP A 211 -5.60 -18.97 -8.97
C ASP A 211 -4.59 -20.14 -8.97
N ILE A 212 -5.03 -21.34 -9.38
CA ILE A 212 -4.17 -22.53 -9.50
C ILE A 212 -3.24 -22.42 -10.72
N GLU A 213 -3.76 -21.94 -11.84
CA GLU A 213 -2.94 -21.73 -13.04
C GLU A 213 -1.86 -20.68 -12.80
N GLU A 214 -2.19 -19.54 -12.17
CA GLU A 214 -1.24 -18.50 -11.80
C GLU A 214 -0.12 -19.01 -10.88
N ARG A 215 -0.42 -19.94 -10.01
CA ARG A 215 0.57 -20.58 -9.15
C ARG A 215 1.69 -21.29 -9.91
N LYS A 216 1.43 -21.79 -11.14
CA LYS A 216 2.43 -22.44 -11.98
C LYS A 216 3.55 -21.48 -12.39
N PHE A 217 3.30 -20.19 -12.38
CA PHE A 217 4.24 -19.12 -12.70
C PHE A 217 4.98 -18.56 -11.47
N TRP A 218 4.93 -19.25 -10.31
CA TRP A 218 5.53 -18.78 -9.07
C TRP A 218 6.95 -18.24 -9.23
N LYS A 219 7.81 -19.00 -9.93
CA LYS A 219 9.21 -18.61 -10.15
C LYS A 219 9.34 -17.33 -10.96
N GLN A 220 8.54 -17.20 -12.01
CA GLN A 220 8.50 -16.01 -12.87
C GLN A 220 8.04 -14.77 -12.08
N TYR A 221 7.00 -14.93 -11.24
CA TYR A 221 6.55 -13.86 -10.35
C TYR A 221 7.64 -13.44 -9.35
N MET A 222 8.33 -14.38 -8.71
CA MET A 222 9.41 -14.03 -7.80
C MET A 222 10.55 -13.28 -8.51
N GLN A 223 10.91 -13.67 -9.72
CA GLN A 223 11.89 -12.95 -10.55
C GLN A 223 11.41 -11.55 -10.93
N ALA A 224 10.13 -11.40 -11.28
CA ALA A 224 9.53 -10.11 -11.59
C ALA A 224 9.52 -9.18 -10.34
N TYR A 225 9.18 -9.73 -9.17
CA TYR A 225 9.25 -8.98 -7.89
C TYR A 225 10.69 -8.57 -7.55
N GLU A 226 11.68 -9.48 -7.65
CA GLU A 226 13.08 -9.14 -7.40
C GLU A 226 13.57 -7.99 -8.28
N ALA A 227 13.25 -8.04 -9.57
CA ALA A 227 13.61 -6.98 -10.51
C ALA A 227 12.87 -5.66 -10.20
N CYS A 228 11.58 -5.73 -9.93
CA CYS A 228 10.74 -4.59 -9.58
C CYS A 228 11.23 -3.89 -8.31
N LEU A 229 11.40 -4.64 -7.22
CA LEU A 229 11.85 -4.11 -5.93
C LEU A 229 13.24 -3.46 -6.05
N SER A 230 14.16 -4.10 -6.79
CA SER A 230 15.52 -3.58 -7.01
C SER A 230 15.52 -2.29 -7.83
N ALA A 231 14.67 -2.21 -8.86
CA ALA A 231 14.68 -1.09 -9.80
C ALA A 231 13.89 0.12 -9.30
N THR A 232 12.94 -0.08 -8.39
CA THR A 232 11.97 0.96 -8.03
C THR A 232 11.93 1.32 -6.54
N SER A 233 12.75 0.71 -5.68
CA SER A 233 12.89 1.20 -4.32
C SER A 233 13.78 2.43 -4.31
N THR A 234 13.24 3.56 -3.84
CA THR A 234 13.98 4.83 -3.72
C THR A 234 13.91 5.36 -2.30
N GLU A 235 14.77 6.32 -1.96
CA GLU A 235 14.72 6.96 -0.63
C GLU A 235 13.38 7.65 -0.36
N VAL A 236 12.73 8.18 -1.39
CA VAL A 236 11.47 8.93 -1.28
C VAL A 236 10.22 8.06 -1.40
N ALA A 237 10.34 6.88 -2.00
CA ALA A 237 9.26 5.90 -2.17
C ALA A 237 9.80 4.48 -1.97
N PRO A 238 10.11 4.10 -0.72
CA PRO A 238 10.72 2.80 -0.42
C PRO A 238 9.76 1.64 -0.51
N TRP A 239 10.28 0.47 -0.91
CA TRP A 239 9.64 -0.80 -0.72
C TRP A 239 9.94 -1.39 0.65
N TYR A 240 8.94 -2.04 1.23
CA TYR A 240 9.07 -2.85 2.44
C TYR A 240 8.66 -4.28 2.13
N VAL A 241 9.61 -5.22 2.32
CA VAL A 241 9.36 -6.66 2.18
C VAL A 241 8.87 -7.20 3.51
N VAL A 242 7.57 -7.45 3.61
CA VAL A 242 6.91 -7.84 4.87
C VAL A 242 6.70 -9.34 4.91
N PRO A 243 7.27 -10.07 5.90
CA PRO A 243 6.99 -11.49 6.10
C PRO A 243 5.49 -11.74 6.30
N ALA A 244 4.85 -12.53 5.40
CA ALA A 244 3.40 -12.64 5.34
C ALA A 244 2.84 -14.02 5.69
N ASP A 245 3.68 -15.01 6.02
CA ASP A 245 3.23 -16.33 6.47
C ASP A 245 2.47 -16.26 7.81
N ASP A 246 2.81 -15.32 8.68
CA ASP A 246 2.02 -14.98 9.86
C ASP A 246 1.26 -13.68 9.64
N LYS A 247 -0.06 -13.78 9.46
CA LYS A 247 -0.94 -12.62 9.22
C LYS A 247 -0.89 -11.58 10.35
N LYS A 248 -0.74 -12.02 11.61
CA LYS A 248 -0.68 -11.12 12.78
C LYS A 248 0.63 -10.33 12.79
N ASN A 249 1.75 -11.00 12.53
CA ASN A 249 3.04 -10.32 12.35
C ASN A 249 2.99 -9.30 11.22
N ALA A 250 2.52 -9.72 10.05
CA ALA A 250 2.43 -8.83 8.88
C ALA A 250 1.64 -7.54 9.18
N ARG A 251 0.49 -7.66 9.85
CA ARG A 251 -0.34 -6.51 10.23
C ARG A 251 0.36 -5.55 11.19
N LEU A 252 1.04 -6.08 12.21
CA LEU A 252 1.81 -5.25 13.16
C LEU A 252 2.99 -4.55 12.49
N ILE A 253 3.68 -5.22 11.56
CA ILE A 253 4.79 -4.64 10.80
C ILE A 253 4.30 -3.53 9.88
N VAL A 254 3.26 -3.79 9.08
CA VAL A 254 2.65 -2.80 8.17
C VAL A 254 2.19 -1.57 8.95
N SER A 255 1.40 -1.78 10.02
CA SER A 255 0.93 -0.68 10.86
C SER A 255 2.08 0.13 11.45
N ARG A 256 3.15 -0.53 11.92
CA ARG A 256 4.32 0.15 12.48
C ARG A 256 5.07 1.00 11.45
N ILE A 257 5.25 0.50 10.23
CA ILE A 257 5.90 1.24 9.13
C ILE A 257 5.09 2.49 8.79
N ILE A 258 3.76 2.35 8.69
CA ILE A 258 2.87 3.49 8.43
C ILE A 258 3.01 4.54 9.54
N LEU A 259 2.95 4.13 10.81
CA LEU A 259 3.09 5.05 11.95
C LEU A 259 4.44 5.77 11.96
N GLU A 260 5.55 5.07 11.67
CA GLU A 260 6.87 5.69 11.62
C GLU A 260 6.94 6.74 10.50
N THR A 261 6.34 6.47 9.35
CA THR A 261 6.28 7.45 8.25
C THR A 261 5.42 8.66 8.64
N PHE A 262 4.23 8.46 9.20
CA PHE A 262 3.37 9.58 9.60
C PHE A 262 4.05 10.47 10.65
N LYS A 263 4.76 9.89 11.61
CA LYS A 263 5.52 10.62 12.63
C LYS A 263 6.70 11.42 12.07
N SER A 264 7.18 11.07 10.89
CA SER A 264 8.25 11.83 10.21
C SER A 264 7.74 13.02 9.42
N LEU A 265 6.41 13.16 9.26
CA LEU A 265 5.82 14.29 8.59
C LEU A 265 5.73 15.49 9.55
N ASP A 266 6.08 16.66 9.04
CA ASP A 266 5.89 17.92 9.76
C ASP A 266 4.43 18.36 9.63
N MET A 267 3.60 17.86 10.54
CA MET A 267 2.16 18.12 10.57
C MET A 267 1.76 18.78 11.88
N HIS A 268 0.99 19.85 11.79
CA HIS A 268 0.39 20.52 12.93
C HIS A 268 -1.01 21.04 12.58
N TYR A 269 -1.82 21.26 13.57
CA TYR A 269 -3.11 21.91 13.35
C TYR A 269 -2.88 23.35 12.87
N PRO A 270 -3.73 23.87 11.96
CA PRO A 270 -3.64 25.25 11.54
C PRO A 270 -3.71 26.19 12.76
N GLU A 271 -2.76 27.10 12.82
CA GLU A 271 -2.80 28.15 13.84
C GLU A 271 -3.89 29.18 13.50
N THR A 272 -4.61 29.63 14.51
CA THR A 272 -5.53 30.75 14.39
C THR A 272 -4.77 32.06 14.54
N ASP A 273 -4.95 32.99 13.61
CA ASP A 273 -4.44 34.34 13.80
C ASP A 273 -5.29 35.13 14.85
N ALA A 274 -4.79 36.27 15.30
CA ALA A 274 -5.45 37.08 16.30
C ALA A 274 -6.87 37.56 15.87
N GLN A 275 -7.06 37.78 14.57
CA GLN A 275 -8.35 38.16 14.02
C GLN A 275 -9.36 37.02 14.14
N ARG A 276 -8.95 35.82 13.81
CA ARG A 276 -9.76 34.60 13.91
C ARG A 276 -10.09 34.25 15.37
N GLU A 277 -9.16 34.45 16.29
CA GLU A 277 -9.43 34.29 17.73
C GLU A 277 -10.53 35.23 18.23
N LEU A 278 -10.51 36.50 17.83
CA LEU A 278 -11.56 37.49 18.17
C LEU A 278 -12.91 37.05 17.56
N GLU A 279 -12.93 36.60 16.31
CA GLU A 279 -14.16 36.11 15.69
C GLU A 279 -14.73 34.90 16.44
N LEU A 280 -13.90 33.93 16.80
CA LEU A 280 -14.33 32.76 17.58
C LEU A 280 -14.88 33.13 18.94
N GLN A 281 -14.29 34.12 19.64
CA GLN A 281 -14.81 34.65 20.90
C GLN A 281 -16.18 35.29 20.71
N ALA A 282 -16.34 36.09 19.67
CA ALA A 282 -17.64 36.74 19.39
C ALA A 282 -18.73 35.72 19.06
N ILE A 283 -18.40 34.69 18.25
CA ILE A 283 -19.30 33.57 17.93
C ILE A 283 -19.70 32.82 19.22
N ARG A 284 -18.72 32.50 20.07
CA ARG A 284 -18.98 31.83 21.37
C ARG A 284 -19.96 32.62 22.22
N GLU A 285 -19.78 33.94 22.35
CA GLU A 285 -20.71 34.80 23.12
C GLU A 285 -22.12 34.79 22.52
N GLN A 286 -22.26 34.85 21.19
CA GLN A 286 -23.58 34.77 20.54
C GLN A 286 -24.28 33.45 20.85
N LEU A 287 -23.56 32.33 20.74
CA LEU A 287 -24.09 30.99 21.02
C LEU A 287 -24.50 30.83 22.50
N MET A 288 -23.74 31.40 23.42
CA MET A 288 -24.09 31.38 24.85
C MET A 288 -25.36 32.22 25.18
N LYS A 289 -25.58 33.34 24.44
CA LYS A 289 -26.80 34.18 24.58
C LYS A 289 -28.02 33.50 23.93
N ALA A 290 -27.80 32.67 22.88
CA ALA A 290 -28.86 31.98 22.15
C ALA A 290 -29.25 30.63 22.79
N ALA A 291 -28.63 30.21 23.90
CA ALA A 291 -28.99 28.97 24.57
C ALA A 291 -30.46 29.01 25.00
N PRO A 292 -31.28 27.99 24.72
CA PRO A 292 -32.69 27.97 25.13
C PRO A 292 -32.82 28.02 26.65
N ARG A 293 -33.78 28.80 27.12
CA ARG A 293 -34.18 28.90 28.52
C ARG A 293 -34.79 27.58 29.00
#